data_3ecaf491b1f64932970ba159bafeeb95
#
_entry.id   3ecaf491b1f64932970ba159bafeeb95
#
_cell.length_a   1.000
_cell.length_b   1.000
_cell.length_c   1.000
_cell.angle_alpha   90.00
_cell.angle_beta   90.00
_cell.angle_gamma   90.00
#
_symmetry.space_group_name_H-M   'P 1'
#
loop_
_entity.id
_entity.type
_entity.pdbx_description
1 polymer ?
#
loop_
_entity_poly.entity_id
_entity_poly.type
_entity_poly.pdbx_seq_one_letter_code
_entity_poly.pdbx_strand_id
1 'polypeptide(L)'
;MKVSNISAVLLSALFSVAVSAAPLGEVSSENGKIFSGENYMVVKKDMRKGEQIKPHNHPGFKTLIFAVGKGSFDVTLNQTEKHTVGAGSVLRFGGDAVIEAVATEDADVAITLIK
;
A
#
# COMPACT_ATOMS: atom_id res chain seq x y z
N MET A 1 -7.66 -26.19 39.23
CA MET A 1 -7.75 -25.86 38.76
C MET A 1 -8.16 -25.44 38.27
N LYS A 2 -8.22 -25.60 38.79
CA LYS A 2 -8.47 -25.24 38.43
C LYS A 2 -9.02 -24.60 38.02
N VAL A 3 -9.10 -24.76 38.73
CA VAL A 3 -9.40 -24.20 38.31
C VAL A 3 -9.94 -23.61 37.93
N SER A 4 -10.04 -23.84 38.64
CA SER A 4 -10.30 -23.53 38.28
C SER A 4 -10.76 -22.85 37.93
N ASN A 5 -10.79 -22.89 38.57
CA ASN A 5 -10.99 -22.38 38.15
C ASN A 5 -11.48 -21.61 37.76
N ILE A 6 -11.50 -21.57 38.25
CA ILE A 6 -11.64 -21.03 37.90
C ILE A 6 -12.07 -20.26 37.39
N SER A 7 -12.11 -20.45 37.99
CA SER A 7 -12.22 -19.99 37.49
C SER A 7 -12.50 -19.18 36.97
N ALA A 8 -12.62 -19.36 37.52
CA ALA A 8 -12.61 -18.89 36.94
C ALA A 8 -12.79 -18.07 36.42
N VAL A 9 -12.82 -18.15 36.85
CA VAL A 9 -12.75 -17.63 36.18
C VAL A 9 -12.95 -16.74 35.58
N LEU A 10 -13.00 -16.85 36.04
CA LEU A 10 -12.92 -16.24 35.37
C LEU A 10 -13.16 -15.51 34.77
N LEU A 11 -13.25 -15.65 35.29
CA LEU A 11 -13.20 -15.10 34.55
C LEU A 11 -13.43 -14.29 33.89
N SER A 12 -13.52 -14.38 34.26
CA SER A 12 -13.52 -13.83 33.51
C SER A 12 -13.55 -12.96 32.87
N ALA A 13 -13.57 -12.88 33.28
CA ALA A 13 -13.42 -12.31 32.53
C ALA A 13 -13.29 -11.57 31.93
N LEU A 14 -13.14 -11.60 32.16
CA LEU A 14 -12.84 -11.12 31.39
C LEU A 14 -12.89 -10.52 30.56
N PHE A 15 -12.85 -10.48 30.81
CA PHE A 15 -12.72 -10.09 29.82
C PHE A 15 -12.62 -9.40 29.01
N SER A 16 -12.48 -9.41 29.33
CA SER A 16 -12.35 -9.03 28.59
C SER A 16 -12.16 -8.37 27.76
N VAL A 17 -12.05 -8.50 28.05
CA VAL A 17 -12.01 -8.04 27.28
C VAL A 17 -11.64 -7.46 26.49
N ALA A 18 -11.45 -7.63 26.56
CA ALA A 18 -11.35 -7.41 25.79
C ALA A 18 -11.30 -6.77 24.96
N VAL A 19 -11.26 -6.93 25.24
CA VAL A 19 -11.40 -6.43 24.51
C VAL A 19 -11.38 -5.69 23.65
N SER A 20 -11.39 -6.28 23.68
CA SER A 20 -11.50 -5.57 22.54
C SER A 20 -10.49 -4.53 22.11
N ALA A 21 -9.34 -4.77 22.34
CA ALA A 21 -8.29 -3.88 21.91
C ALA A 21 -8.20 -3.87 20.38
N ALA A 22 -8.03 -2.69 19.79
CA ALA A 22 -7.76 -2.58 18.37
C ALA A 22 -6.43 -3.26 18.04
N PRO A 23 -6.31 -3.91 16.89
CA PRO A 23 -5.03 -4.48 16.49
C PRO A 23 -3.98 -3.39 16.31
N LEU A 24 -2.72 -3.72 16.57
CA LEU A 24 -1.61 -2.79 16.40
C LEU A 24 -1.22 -2.62 14.95
N GLY A 25 -1.56 -3.57 14.09
CA GLY A 25 -1.21 -3.52 12.68
C GLY A 25 -2.29 -4.11 11.80
N GLU A 26 -2.23 -3.79 10.51
CA GLU A 26 -3.18 -4.29 9.53
C GLU A 26 -2.44 -4.75 8.30
N VAL A 27 -2.98 -5.78 7.64
CA VAL A 27 -2.44 -6.31 6.40
C VAL A 27 -3.54 -6.28 5.35
N SER A 28 -3.21 -5.81 4.15
CA SER A 28 -4.13 -5.86 3.02
C SER A 28 -3.37 -6.25 1.75
N SER A 29 -3.99 -7.12 0.96
CA SER A 29 -3.48 -7.49 -0.36
C SER A 29 -4.46 -7.08 -1.45
N GLU A 30 -5.46 -6.28 -1.13
CA GLU A 30 -6.51 -5.92 -2.08
C GLU A 30 -6.04 -4.79 -2.99
N ASN A 31 -6.72 -4.67 -4.13
CA ASN A 31 -6.49 -3.58 -5.07
C ASN A 31 -7.22 -2.32 -4.61
N GLY A 32 -6.68 -1.17 -4.96
CA GLY A 32 -7.26 0.11 -4.66
C GLY A 32 -6.64 0.74 -3.43
N LYS A 33 -7.35 1.70 -2.84
CA LYS A 33 -6.88 2.39 -1.65
C LYS A 33 -7.02 1.44 -0.46
N ILE A 34 -5.90 1.01 0.07
CA ILE A 34 -5.89 0.02 1.16
C ILE A 34 -5.70 0.65 2.53
N PHE A 35 -4.92 1.74 2.62
CA PHE A 35 -4.73 2.47 3.86
C PHE A 35 -4.78 3.95 3.60
N SER A 36 -5.27 4.71 4.56
CA SER A 36 -5.17 6.16 4.51
C SER A 36 -5.12 6.72 5.91
N GLY A 37 -4.38 7.79 6.07
CA GLY A 37 -4.29 8.54 7.30
C GLY A 37 -4.36 10.02 6.99
N GLU A 38 -4.03 10.83 7.97
CA GLU A 38 -4.11 12.28 7.83
C GLU A 38 -3.11 12.79 6.78
N ASN A 39 -1.94 12.18 6.73
CA ASN A 39 -0.83 12.66 5.91
C ASN A 39 -0.43 11.70 4.80
N TYR A 40 -1.13 10.60 4.61
CA TYR A 40 -0.72 9.60 3.63
C TYR A 40 -1.90 8.80 3.12
N MET A 41 -1.66 8.15 1.98
CA MET A 41 -2.57 7.19 1.39
C MET A 41 -1.74 6.10 0.74
N VAL A 42 -2.17 4.85 0.85
CA VAL A 42 -1.50 3.73 0.18
C VAL A 42 -2.49 3.09 -0.80
N VAL A 43 -2.07 2.98 -2.04
CA VAL A 43 -2.87 2.38 -3.11
C VAL A 43 -2.11 1.20 -3.67
N LYS A 44 -2.80 0.08 -3.84
CA LYS A 44 -2.19 -1.10 -4.43
C LYS A 44 -2.84 -1.38 -5.78
N LYS A 45 -2.03 -1.77 -6.75
CA LYS A 45 -2.50 -2.12 -8.08
C LYS A 45 -1.86 -3.42 -8.54
N ASP A 46 -2.70 -4.34 -9.02
CA ASP A 46 -2.27 -5.52 -9.76
C ASP A 46 -2.56 -5.23 -11.22
N MET A 47 -1.56 -5.38 -12.07
CA MET A 47 -1.68 -5.02 -13.48
C MET A 47 -1.16 -6.15 -14.34
N ARG A 48 -1.84 -6.38 -15.45
CA ARG A 48 -1.38 -7.36 -16.43
C ARG A 48 -0.41 -6.71 -17.38
N LYS A 49 0.44 -7.54 -17.98
CA LYS A 49 1.35 -7.08 -19.01
C LYS A 49 0.62 -6.24 -20.05
N GLY A 50 1.13 -5.05 -20.30
CA GLY A 50 0.59 -4.12 -21.28
C GLY A 50 -0.44 -3.15 -20.75
N GLU A 51 -0.97 -3.36 -19.54
CA GLU A 51 -1.88 -2.39 -18.96
C GLU A 51 -1.15 -1.12 -18.57
N GLN A 52 -1.87 -0.01 -18.62
CA GLN A 52 -1.28 1.30 -18.48
C GLN A 52 -1.86 2.07 -17.30
N ILE A 53 -0.99 2.84 -16.66
CA ILE A 53 -1.38 3.94 -15.80
C ILE A 53 -1.34 5.16 -16.69
N LYS A 54 -2.51 5.79 -16.92
CA LYS A 54 -2.60 6.93 -17.82
C LYS A 54 -1.96 8.16 -17.19
N PRO A 55 -1.47 9.09 -18.01
CA PRO A 55 -0.81 10.28 -17.49
C PRO A 55 -1.68 11.04 -16.50
N HIS A 56 -1.14 11.33 -15.32
CA HIS A 56 -1.81 12.14 -14.31
C HIS A 56 -0.81 12.58 -13.25
N ASN A 57 -1.18 13.58 -12.46
CA ASN A 57 -0.39 13.99 -11.33
C ASN A 57 -1.24 13.94 -10.06
N HIS A 58 -0.64 14.22 -8.91
CA HIS A 58 -1.31 14.15 -7.63
C HIS A 58 -1.14 15.46 -6.87
N PRO A 59 -1.91 16.52 -7.25
CA PRO A 59 -1.84 17.77 -6.52
C PRO A 59 -2.27 17.54 -5.08
N GLY A 60 -1.60 18.20 -4.16
CA GLY A 60 -1.88 18.03 -2.73
C GLY A 60 -1.01 16.99 -2.04
N PHE A 61 -0.21 16.24 -2.80
CA PHE A 61 0.77 15.31 -2.23
C PHE A 61 2.17 15.74 -2.65
N LYS A 62 3.08 15.79 -1.69
CA LYS A 62 4.45 16.23 -1.97
C LYS A 62 5.32 15.11 -2.52
N THR A 63 5.12 13.90 -2.04
CA THR A 63 6.00 12.77 -2.36
C THR A 63 5.17 11.54 -2.65
N LEU A 64 5.57 10.82 -3.70
CA LEU A 64 5.04 9.50 -3.99
C LEU A 64 6.16 8.48 -3.97
N ILE A 65 5.84 7.30 -3.42
CA ILE A 65 6.75 6.16 -3.37
C ILE A 65 6.08 5.04 -4.15
N PHE A 66 6.72 4.58 -5.21
CA PHE A 66 6.20 3.57 -6.13
C PHE A 66 7.05 2.32 -5.94
N ALA A 67 6.52 1.36 -5.20
CA ALA A 67 7.28 0.17 -4.78
C ALA A 67 6.73 -1.06 -5.50
N VAL A 68 7.54 -1.65 -6.38
CA VAL A 68 7.16 -2.80 -7.17
C VAL A 68 7.45 -4.08 -6.40
N GLY A 69 6.42 -4.90 -6.18
CA GLY A 69 6.57 -6.17 -5.49
C GLY A 69 6.83 -7.33 -6.44
N LYS A 70 6.24 -7.27 -7.64
CA LYS A 70 6.32 -8.34 -8.62
C LYS A 70 6.32 -7.73 -10.00
N GLY A 71 7.04 -8.33 -10.93
CA GLY A 71 7.05 -7.89 -12.31
C GLY A 71 7.85 -6.62 -12.53
N SER A 72 7.45 -5.82 -13.48
CA SER A 72 8.22 -4.66 -13.92
C SER A 72 7.31 -3.63 -14.58
N PHE A 73 7.67 -2.36 -14.43
CA PHE A 73 6.98 -1.23 -15.07
C PHE A 73 8.00 -0.36 -15.79
N ASP A 74 7.60 0.16 -16.94
CA ASP A 74 8.27 1.31 -17.56
C ASP A 74 7.49 2.54 -17.15
N VAL A 75 8.16 3.44 -16.44
CA VAL A 75 7.56 4.65 -15.90
C VAL A 75 8.14 5.86 -16.59
N THR A 76 7.27 6.80 -16.98
CA THR A 76 7.71 8.06 -17.57
C THR A 76 7.20 9.21 -16.71
N LEU A 77 8.10 10.11 -16.33
CA LEU A 77 7.77 11.29 -15.54
C LEU A 77 7.90 12.51 -16.42
N ASN A 78 6.87 13.38 -16.39
CA ASN A 78 6.83 14.62 -17.16
C ASN A 78 7.16 14.40 -18.64
N GLN A 79 6.70 13.28 -19.19
CA GLN A 79 6.79 12.92 -20.61
C GLN A 79 8.21 12.65 -21.12
N THR A 80 9.24 12.83 -20.31
CA THR A 80 10.63 12.72 -20.78
C THR A 80 11.50 11.83 -19.93
N GLU A 81 11.34 11.83 -18.63
CA GLU A 81 12.24 11.07 -17.74
C GLU A 81 11.71 9.65 -17.60
N LYS A 82 12.53 8.68 -18.00
CA LYS A 82 12.11 7.27 -18.06
C LYS A 82 12.86 6.43 -17.04
N HIS A 83 12.10 5.54 -16.39
CA HIS A 83 12.66 4.59 -15.43
C HIS A 83 12.04 3.23 -15.65
N THR A 84 12.86 2.18 -15.55
CA THR A 84 12.37 0.81 -15.45
C THR A 84 12.41 0.43 -13.99
N VAL A 85 11.26 0.07 -13.44
CA VAL A 85 11.15 -0.26 -12.01
C VAL A 85 10.71 -1.71 -11.91
N GLY A 86 11.64 -2.57 -11.50
CA GLY A 86 11.38 -4.00 -11.39
C GLY A 86 11.09 -4.42 -9.96
N ALA A 87 10.80 -5.70 -9.79
CA ALA A 87 10.49 -6.29 -8.49
C ALA A 87 11.59 -5.98 -7.48
N GLY A 88 11.20 -5.50 -6.31
CA GLY A 88 12.12 -5.13 -5.25
C GLY A 88 12.69 -3.72 -5.39
N SER A 89 12.35 -3.00 -6.46
CA SER A 89 12.81 -1.62 -6.66
C SER A 89 11.75 -0.63 -6.28
N VAL A 90 12.18 0.57 -5.95
CA VAL A 90 11.32 1.65 -5.48
C VAL A 90 11.68 2.93 -6.22
N LEU A 91 10.68 3.61 -6.76
CA LEU A 91 10.84 4.92 -7.38
C LEU A 91 10.19 5.97 -6.50
N ARG A 92 10.91 7.06 -6.25
CA ARG A 92 10.35 8.21 -5.53
C ARG A 92 10.25 9.39 -6.47
N PHE A 93 9.13 10.09 -6.42
CA PHE A 93 8.95 11.30 -7.24
C PHE A 93 7.98 12.27 -6.55
N GLY A 94 7.97 13.51 -7.00
CA GLY A 94 7.08 14.52 -6.43
C GLY A 94 5.68 14.42 -6.98
N GLY A 95 4.69 14.81 -6.18
CA GLY A 95 3.29 14.77 -6.59
C GLY A 95 2.94 15.67 -7.76
N ASP A 96 3.76 16.68 -8.03
CA ASP A 96 3.56 17.56 -9.19
C ASP A 96 3.96 16.92 -10.51
N ALA A 97 4.77 15.88 -10.47
CA ALA A 97 5.20 15.21 -11.68
C ALA A 97 4.04 14.44 -12.31
N VAL A 98 3.90 14.55 -13.61
CA VAL A 98 2.95 13.74 -14.35
C VAL A 98 3.55 12.38 -14.55
N ILE A 99 2.92 11.36 -13.98
CA ILE A 99 3.36 9.98 -14.12
C ILE A 99 2.50 9.27 -15.16
N GLU A 100 3.13 8.47 -15.99
CA GLU A 100 2.49 7.44 -16.77
C GLU A 100 3.35 6.19 -16.72
N ALA A 101 2.73 5.04 -16.84
CA ALA A 101 3.47 3.78 -16.71
C ALA A 101 2.79 2.70 -17.51
N VAL A 102 3.57 1.69 -17.88
CA VAL A 102 3.04 0.48 -18.51
C VAL A 102 3.68 -0.72 -17.82
N ALA A 103 2.88 -1.73 -17.51
CA ALA A 103 3.38 -2.98 -16.97
C ALA A 103 4.02 -3.76 -18.12
N THR A 104 5.30 -4.06 -17.98
CA THR A 104 6.02 -4.83 -19.00
C THR A 104 5.91 -6.33 -18.79
N GLU A 105 5.38 -6.72 -17.64
CA GLU A 105 5.01 -8.08 -17.25
C GLU A 105 3.79 -7.98 -16.35
N ASP A 106 3.18 -9.12 -16.03
CA ASP A 106 2.20 -9.13 -14.96
C ASP A 106 2.90 -8.65 -13.69
N ALA A 107 2.36 -7.63 -13.04
CA ALA A 107 3.08 -6.88 -12.02
C ALA A 107 2.15 -6.38 -10.94
N ASP A 108 2.72 -6.13 -9.77
CA ASP A 108 2.01 -5.40 -8.73
C ASP A 108 2.88 -4.28 -8.18
N VAL A 109 2.23 -3.27 -7.68
CA VAL A 109 2.89 -2.10 -7.12
C VAL A 109 2.09 -1.56 -5.95
N ALA A 110 2.79 -1.12 -4.92
CA ALA A 110 2.21 -0.38 -3.82
C ALA A 110 2.69 1.06 -3.94
N ILE A 111 1.73 1.99 -4.02
CA ILE A 111 2.03 3.40 -4.19
C ILE A 111 1.62 4.13 -2.91
N THR A 112 2.59 4.78 -2.27
CA THR A 112 2.33 5.58 -1.08
C THR A 112 2.39 7.05 -1.48
N LEU A 113 1.30 7.77 -1.18
CA LEU A 113 1.18 9.20 -1.44
C LEU A 113 1.28 9.92 -0.10
N ILE A 114 2.18 10.88 -0.01
CA ILE A 114 2.49 11.58 1.24
C ILE A 114 2.25 13.08 1.07
N LYS A 115 1.45 13.64 1.95
CA LYS A 115 1.19 15.08 1.98
C LYS A 115 2.35 15.85 2.54
#